data_e22af9517ade893a61e0e637cc0ab0f0
#
_entry.id   e22af9517ade893a61e0e637cc0ab0f0
#
_cell.length_a   1.000
_cell.length_b   1.000
_cell.length_c   1.000
_cell.angle_alpha   90.00
_cell.angle_beta   90.00
_cell.angle_gamma   90.00
#
_symmetry.space_group_name_H-M   'P 1'
#
loop_
_entity.id
_entity.type
_entity.pdbx_description
1 polymer ?
#
loop_
_entity_poly.entity_id
_entity_poly.type
_entity_poly.pdbx_seq_one_letter_code
_entity_poly.pdbx_strand_id
1 'polypeptide(L)'
;SSDLGQFQKALELSSMLHLPLVSLEHTLPVPEWDENIMNAVQNMRGDVNIFISAFSIDEWGWEDKNDTAVITHGIDTNLFCSADIEKDDDILSVVNDWINRDWCCGFSIWQRVIEGLPHKAIGDTPGLSQPAASTEELVAAYQNSKIFLNTSTISPVPTALMEAMSCGCAVVSTDTCMIPEVIEHGVNGFITNDENEMKQHLVDLLNDEAMCKEIGDNARKTIVENYSMDRFVSNWDKALRLAADIPFRG
;
A
#
# COMPACT_ATOMS: atom_id res chain seq x y z
N SER A 1 -10.44 8.61 9.60
CA SER A 1 -11.54 9.57 9.74
C SER A 1 -10.96 10.96 9.75
N SER A 2 -11.23 11.70 8.71
CA SER A 2 -11.01 13.14 8.67
C SER A 2 -11.82 13.79 9.80
N ASP A 3 -11.22 13.83 10.98
CA ASP A 3 -11.86 14.48 12.13
C ASP A 3 -11.63 15.98 11.99
N LEU A 4 -12.58 16.66 11.35
CA LEU A 4 -12.62 18.13 11.23
C LEU A 4 -12.33 18.83 12.56
N GLY A 5 -12.79 18.25 13.69
CA GLY A 5 -12.53 18.78 15.02
C GLY A 5 -11.07 18.67 15.45
N GLN A 6 -10.36 17.63 15.05
CA GLN A 6 -8.92 17.50 15.35
C GLN A 6 -8.10 18.44 14.50
N PHE A 7 -8.42 18.61 13.23
CA PHE A 7 -7.76 19.56 12.34
C PHE A 7 -7.93 20.99 12.84
N GLN A 8 -9.14 21.39 13.25
CA GLN A 8 -9.40 22.72 13.82
C GLN A 8 -8.54 22.98 15.07
N LYS A 9 -8.43 21.98 15.96
CA LYS A 9 -7.56 22.08 17.15
C LYS A 9 -6.08 22.20 16.77
N ALA A 10 -5.64 21.47 15.73
CA ALA A 10 -4.27 21.56 15.23
C ALA A 10 -3.97 22.97 14.69
N LEU A 11 -4.89 23.58 13.94
CA LEU A 11 -4.79 24.96 13.46
C LEU A 11 -4.69 25.97 14.64
N GLU A 12 -5.55 25.83 15.65
CA GLU A 12 -5.54 26.68 16.84
C GLU A 12 -4.19 26.58 17.58
N LEU A 13 -3.68 25.35 17.78
CA LEU A 13 -2.37 25.11 18.42
C LEU A 13 -1.22 25.66 17.59
N SER A 14 -1.22 25.45 16.28
CA SER A 14 -0.24 26.02 15.36
C SER A 14 -0.19 27.53 15.48
N SER A 15 -1.34 28.20 15.47
CA SER A 15 -1.47 29.65 15.65
C SER A 15 -0.97 30.10 17.02
N MET A 16 -1.38 29.45 18.11
CA MET A 16 -0.97 29.82 19.48
C MET A 16 0.52 29.63 19.72
N LEU A 17 1.12 28.62 19.14
CA LEU A 17 2.53 28.27 19.33
C LEU A 17 3.45 28.88 18.28
N HIS A 18 2.89 29.57 17.30
CA HIS A 18 3.63 30.12 16.15
C HIS A 18 4.47 29.06 15.43
N LEU A 19 3.89 27.84 15.26
CA LEU A 19 4.52 26.71 14.59
C LEU A 19 3.82 26.43 13.26
N PRO A 20 4.57 26.02 12.22
CA PRO A 20 3.99 25.57 10.97
C PRO A 20 3.17 24.28 11.18
N LEU A 21 2.16 24.09 10.36
CA LEU A 21 1.30 22.89 10.35
C LEU A 21 1.66 22.00 9.18
N VAL A 22 1.94 20.73 9.46
CA VAL A 22 2.10 19.69 8.44
C VAL A 22 0.84 18.82 8.44
N SER A 23 0.17 18.71 7.31
CA SER A 23 -0.96 17.79 7.14
C SER A 23 -0.52 16.50 6.46
N LEU A 24 -1.17 15.37 6.79
CA LEU A 24 -0.97 14.08 6.17
C LEU A 24 -2.32 13.53 5.69
N GLU A 25 -2.44 13.35 4.38
CA GLU A 25 -3.55 12.64 3.76
C GLU A 25 -3.16 11.19 3.50
N HIS A 26 -3.75 10.27 4.27
CA HIS A 26 -3.45 8.83 4.22
C HIS A 26 -4.64 7.97 3.82
N THR A 27 -5.74 8.59 3.37
CA THR A 27 -6.94 7.94 2.87
C THR A 27 -7.28 8.45 1.47
N LEU A 28 -8.28 7.85 0.86
CA LEU A 28 -8.90 8.34 -0.37
C LEU A 28 -10.25 8.98 -0.05
N PRO A 29 -10.76 9.87 -0.91
CA PRO A 29 -12.14 10.34 -0.82
C PRO A 29 -13.11 9.16 -0.78
N VAL A 30 -14.14 9.28 0.06
CA VAL A 30 -15.19 8.26 0.17
C VAL A 30 -16.33 8.65 -0.78
N PRO A 31 -16.75 7.76 -1.71
CA PRO A 31 -17.76 8.08 -2.72
C PRO A 31 -19.11 8.57 -2.15
N GLU A 32 -19.42 8.19 -0.90
CA GLU A 32 -20.65 8.56 -0.22
C GLU A 32 -20.61 9.96 0.41
N TRP A 33 -19.45 10.62 0.41
CA TRP A 33 -19.36 11.99 0.95
C TRP A 33 -20.07 12.98 0.03
N ASP A 34 -20.89 13.82 0.64
CA ASP A 34 -21.49 14.94 -0.08
C ASP A 34 -20.45 16.04 -0.40
N GLU A 35 -20.81 16.92 -1.30
CA GLU A 35 -19.96 18.01 -1.77
C GLU A 35 -19.48 18.93 -0.61
N ASN A 36 -20.30 19.11 0.45
CA ASN A 36 -19.92 19.94 1.59
C ASN A 36 -18.83 19.27 2.42
N ILE A 37 -18.94 17.95 2.65
CA ILE A 37 -17.91 17.17 3.35
C ILE A 37 -16.61 17.18 2.53
N MET A 38 -16.70 16.92 1.22
CA MET A 38 -15.55 16.95 0.33
C MET A 38 -14.84 18.32 0.38
N ASN A 39 -15.57 19.39 0.22
CA ASN A 39 -15.03 20.75 0.29
C ASN A 39 -14.41 21.06 1.66
N ALA A 40 -15.02 20.62 2.74
CA ALA A 40 -14.49 20.83 4.09
C ALA A 40 -13.16 20.11 4.28
N VAL A 41 -13.05 18.84 3.84
CA VAL A 41 -11.82 18.05 3.95
C VAL A 41 -10.72 18.59 3.03
N GLN A 42 -11.05 18.95 1.79
CA GLN A 42 -10.11 19.57 0.85
C GLN A 42 -9.55 20.91 1.38
N ASN A 43 -10.26 21.60 2.26
CA ASN A 43 -9.80 22.83 2.88
C ASN A 43 -8.97 22.61 4.16
N MET A 44 -8.81 21.37 4.63
CA MET A 44 -7.94 21.03 5.76
C MET A 44 -6.46 21.00 5.33
N ARG A 45 -5.88 22.17 5.11
CA ARG A 45 -4.53 22.35 4.57
C ARG A 45 -3.57 22.82 5.65
N GLY A 46 -2.37 22.20 5.68
CA GLY A 46 -1.23 22.70 6.43
C GLY A 46 -0.38 23.68 5.61
N ASP A 47 0.69 24.14 6.21
CA ASP A 47 1.75 24.88 5.50
C ASP A 47 2.58 23.95 4.61
N VAL A 48 2.64 22.65 4.97
CA VAL A 48 3.15 21.56 4.14
C VAL A 48 2.13 20.43 4.15
N ASN A 49 1.84 19.88 2.95
CA ASN A 49 0.81 18.87 2.74
C ASN A 49 1.45 17.59 2.22
N ILE A 50 1.32 16.51 2.97
CA ILE A 50 1.90 15.21 2.65
C ILE A 50 0.80 14.28 2.15
N PHE A 51 1.03 13.66 1.00
CA PHE A 51 0.22 12.60 0.41
C PHE A 51 1.00 11.28 0.40
N ILE A 52 0.31 10.17 0.43
CA ILE A 52 0.94 8.84 0.48
C ILE A 52 1.27 8.28 -0.90
N SER A 53 0.71 8.86 -1.96
CA SER A 53 0.95 8.48 -3.37
C SER A 53 0.64 9.65 -4.30
N ALA A 54 1.13 9.61 -5.53
CA ALA A 54 0.74 10.56 -6.57
C ALA A 54 -0.74 10.38 -6.93
N PHE A 55 -1.22 9.13 -7.00
CA PHE A 55 -2.63 8.81 -7.19
C PHE A 55 -3.53 9.52 -6.16
N SER A 56 -3.13 9.59 -4.88
CA SER A 56 -3.94 10.25 -3.86
C SER A 56 -4.04 11.77 -4.05
N ILE A 57 -3.04 12.41 -4.65
CA ILE A 57 -3.10 13.84 -5.01
C ILE A 57 -4.22 14.07 -6.03
N ASP A 58 -4.25 13.23 -7.09
CA ASP A 58 -5.25 13.35 -8.17
C ASP A 58 -6.67 13.06 -7.66
N GLU A 59 -6.84 12.00 -6.85
CA GLU A 59 -8.14 11.64 -6.28
C GLU A 59 -8.72 12.72 -5.35
N TRP A 60 -7.86 13.43 -4.61
CA TRP A 60 -8.26 14.56 -3.81
C TRP A 60 -8.49 15.84 -4.62
N GLY A 61 -8.26 15.83 -5.93
CA GLY A 61 -8.31 17.01 -6.80
C GLY A 61 -7.34 18.09 -6.33
N TRP A 62 -6.19 17.68 -5.78
CA TRP A 62 -5.20 18.59 -5.25
C TRP A 62 -4.23 19.00 -6.34
N GLU A 63 -4.07 20.29 -6.56
CA GLU A 63 -3.04 20.78 -7.46
C GLU A 63 -1.67 20.67 -6.78
N ASP A 64 -0.69 20.10 -7.49
CA ASP A 64 0.69 20.07 -7.04
C ASP A 64 1.20 21.51 -6.85
N LYS A 65 1.59 21.81 -5.62
CA LYS A 65 2.13 23.11 -5.20
C LYS A 65 3.45 22.89 -4.50
N ASN A 66 4.23 23.95 -4.38
CA ASN A 66 5.53 23.92 -3.70
C ASN A 66 5.46 23.51 -2.22
N ASP A 67 4.26 23.43 -1.65
CA ASP A 67 3.97 22.99 -0.28
C ASP A 67 3.48 21.55 -0.20
N THR A 68 3.53 20.79 -1.31
CA THR A 68 3.04 19.40 -1.40
C THR A 68 4.20 18.43 -1.59
N ALA A 69 4.15 17.30 -0.89
CA ALA A 69 5.10 16.22 -1.05
C ALA A 69 4.41 14.85 -1.01
N VAL A 70 4.97 13.88 -1.73
CA VAL A 70 4.57 12.47 -1.64
C VAL A 70 5.55 11.73 -0.73
N ILE A 71 5.03 11.14 0.35
CA ILE A 71 5.79 10.28 1.25
C ILE A 71 5.02 8.98 1.44
N THR A 72 5.35 7.99 0.63
CA THR A 72 4.77 6.65 0.70
C THR A 72 5.25 5.92 1.95
N HIS A 73 4.41 5.05 2.51
CA HIS A 73 4.77 4.22 3.66
C HIS A 73 6.07 3.43 3.42
N GLY A 74 6.93 3.42 4.43
CA GLY A 74 8.18 2.65 4.40
C GLY A 74 7.95 1.20 4.83
N ILE A 75 8.68 0.29 4.18
CA ILE A 75 8.75 -1.12 4.57
C ILE A 75 10.06 -1.36 5.29
N ASP A 76 10.01 -2.02 6.45
CA ASP A 76 11.22 -2.50 7.13
C ASP A 76 11.80 -3.70 6.35
N THR A 77 12.70 -3.40 5.42
CA THR A 77 13.30 -4.39 4.52
C THR A 77 14.31 -5.30 5.20
N ASN A 78 14.66 -5.05 6.46
CA ASN A 78 15.45 -5.95 7.29
C ASN A 78 14.56 -6.99 7.97
N LEU A 79 13.36 -6.60 8.37
CA LEU A 79 12.34 -7.49 8.93
C LEU A 79 11.68 -8.30 7.81
N PHE A 80 11.10 -7.63 6.81
CA PHE A 80 10.52 -8.24 5.63
C PHE A 80 11.62 -8.46 4.58
N CYS A 81 12.44 -9.48 4.78
CA CYS A 81 13.55 -9.81 3.92
C CYS A 81 13.35 -11.18 3.26
N SER A 82 13.97 -11.39 2.11
CA SER A 82 14.04 -12.71 1.49
C SER A 82 14.86 -13.67 2.35
N ALA A 83 14.48 -14.94 2.35
CA ALA A 83 15.24 -16.03 2.98
C ALA A 83 15.79 -16.96 1.89
N ASP A 84 16.96 -17.56 2.16
CA ASP A 84 17.54 -18.61 1.30
C ASP A 84 16.96 -19.97 1.70
N ILE A 85 15.69 -20.17 1.36
CA ILE A 85 14.92 -21.38 1.63
C ILE A 85 14.16 -21.81 0.39
N GLU A 86 13.82 -23.10 0.30
CA GLU A 86 12.87 -23.59 -0.69
C GLU A 86 11.48 -23.05 -0.37
N LYS A 87 10.88 -22.37 -1.34
CA LYS A 87 9.56 -21.75 -1.18
C LYS A 87 8.45 -22.70 -1.62
N ASP A 88 7.31 -22.61 -0.96
CA ASP A 88 6.08 -23.34 -1.29
C ASP A 88 5.45 -22.84 -2.59
N ASP A 89 4.76 -23.74 -3.30
CA ASP A 89 4.01 -23.40 -4.52
C ASP A 89 2.64 -22.75 -4.23
N ASP A 90 2.29 -22.54 -2.95
CA ASP A 90 1.04 -21.88 -2.58
C ASP A 90 1.05 -20.39 -2.93
N ILE A 91 -0.06 -19.94 -3.51
CA ILE A 91 -0.34 -18.52 -3.74
C ILE A 91 -0.83 -17.92 -2.43
N LEU A 92 -0.04 -17.03 -1.84
CA LEU A 92 -0.38 -16.35 -0.59
C LEU A 92 -1.23 -15.12 -0.84
N SER A 93 -2.22 -14.90 0.01
CA SER A 93 -2.92 -13.62 0.17
C SER A 93 -3.05 -13.27 1.66
N VAL A 94 -2.88 -11.99 2.00
CA VAL A 94 -2.94 -11.51 3.39
C VAL A 94 -3.94 -10.36 3.49
N VAL A 95 -5.10 -10.64 4.07
CA VAL A 95 -6.21 -9.67 4.21
C VAL A 95 -7.02 -9.94 5.48
N ASN A 96 -7.29 -8.90 6.26
CA ASN A 96 -8.19 -8.96 7.41
C ASN A 96 -9.62 -8.60 7.02
N ASP A 97 -10.60 -9.26 7.67
CA ASP A 97 -12.05 -9.02 7.50
C ASP A 97 -12.47 -9.02 6.01
N TRP A 98 -11.91 -9.94 5.25
CA TRP A 98 -11.96 -9.94 3.79
C TRP A 98 -13.38 -10.04 3.24
N ILE A 99 -14.20 -10.91 3.85
CA ILE A 99 -15.58 -11.14 3.39
C ILE A 99 -16.43 -9.88 3.55
N ASN A 100 -16.37 -9.21 4.71
CA ASN A 100 -17.13 -7.98 4.96
C ASN A 100 -16.58 -6.78 4.17
N ARG A 101 -15.31 -6.83 3.79
CA ARG A 101 -14.61 -5.79 3.04
C ARG A 101 -14.45 -6.15 1.56
N ASP A 102 -15.28 -7.02 1.02
CA ASP A 102 -15.23 -7.42 -0.40
C ASP A 102 -15.22 -6.22 -1.34
N TRP A 103 -16.02 -5.19 -1.04
CA TRP A 103 -16.16 -3.98 -1.83
C TRP A 103 -14.83 -3.22 -2.09
N CYS A 104 -13.84 -3.36 -1.21
CA CYS A 104 -12.51 -2.72 -1.37
C CYS A 104 -11.36 -3.73 -1.39
N CYS A 105 -11.53 -4.92 -0.86
CA CYS A 105 -10.47 -5.93 -0.77
C CYS A 105 -10.62 -7.06 -1.80
N GLY A 106 -11.74 -7.10 -2.58
CA GLY A 106 -11.92 -7.98 -3.72
C GLY A 106 -11.96 -9.47 -3.38
N PHE A 107 -12.65 -9.84 -2.29
CA PHE A 107 -12.82 -11.25 -1.91
C PHE A 107 -13.46 -12.09 -3.01
N SER A 108 -14.53 -11.57 -3.61
CA SER A 108 -15.23 -12.24 -4.72
C SER A 108 -14.35 -12.42 -5.96
N ILE A 109 -13.47 -11.48 -6.26
CA ILE A 109 -12.47 -11.59 -7.33
C ILE A 109 -11.48 -12.71 -6.98
N TRP A 110 -10.93 -12.67 -5.77
CA TRP A 110 -10.00 -13.67 -5.27
C TRP A 110 -10.56 -15.09 -5.39
N GLN A 111 -11.80 -15.33 -4.93
CA GLN A 111 -12.41 -16.65 -5.00
C GLN A 111 -12.46 -17.20 -6.42
N ARG A 112 -12.80 -16.38 -7.42
CA ARG A 112 -12.88 -16.80 -8.82
C ARG A 112 -11.49 -17.03 -9.44
N VAL A 113 -10.55 -16.17 -9.11
CA VAL A 113 -9.18 -16.24 -9.65
C VAL A 113 -8.44 -17.46 -9.14
N ILE A 114 -8.52 -17.77 -7.83
CA ILE A 114 -7.76 -18.87 -7.23
C ILE A 114 -8.43 -20.23 -7.40
N GLU A 115 -9.65 -20.30 -7.95
CA GLU A 115 -10.37 -21.57 -8.11
C GLU A 115 -9.51 -22.60 -8.85
N GLY A 116 -9.23 -23.74 -8.19
CA GLY A 116 -8.42 -24.84 -8.72
C GLY A 116 -6.90 -24.62 -8.63
N LEU A 117 -6.42 -23.53 -8.02
CA LEU A 117 -5.01 -23.26 -7.78
C LEU A 117 -4.64 -23.53 -6.31
N PRO A 118 -3.39 -23.95 -6.01
CA PRO A 118 -2.92 -24.06 -4.64
C PRO A 118 -2.84 -22.67 -4.01
N HIS A 119 -3.43 -22.48 -2.83
CA HIS A 119 -3.49 -21.17 -2.20
C HIS A 119 -3.53 -21.23 -0.68
N LYS A 120 -3.11 -20.14 -0.06
CA LYS A 120 -3.15 -19.90 1.38
C LYS A 120 -3.61 -18.47 1.66
N ALA A 121 -4.53 -18.32 2.60
CA ALA A 121 -4.97 -17.01 3.08
C ALA A 121 -4.57 -16.82 4.55
N ILE A 122 -4.07 -15.65 4.89
CA ILE A 122 -3.76 -15.23 6.25
C ILE A 122 -4.51 -13.93 6.53
N GLY A 123 -5.01 -13.78 7.75
CA GLY A 123 -5.73 -12.61 8.22
C GLY A 123 -6.94 -13.00 9.06
N ASP A 124 -7.43 -12.04 9.84
CA ASP A 124 -8.60 -12.24 10.69
C ASP A 124 -9.88 -12.17 9.82
N THR A 125 -10.22 -13.30 9.21
CA THR A 125 -11.47 -13.45 8.43
C THR A 125 -12.20 -14.70 8.91
N PRO A 126 -13.18 -14.56 9.82
CA PRO A 126 -13.91 -15.70 10.38
C PRO A 126 -14.52 -16.62 9.31
N GLY A 127 -14.23 -17.91 9.41
CA GLY A 127 -14.69 -18.92 8.46
C GLY A 127 -13.82 -19.10 7.21
N LEU A 128 -12.78 -18.26 7.01
CA LEU A 128 -11.85 -18.35 5.89
C LEU A 128 -10.40 -18.51 6.36
N SER A 129 -9.90 -17.59 7.15
CA SER A 129 -8.50 -17.53 7.55
C SER A 129 -8.33 -17.09 9.01
N GLN A 130 -7.13 -17.31 9.54
CA GLN A 130 -6.72 -16.84 10.85
C GLN A 130 -5.57 -15.83 10.69
N PRO A 131 -5.45 -14.84 11.59
CA PRO A 131 -4.30 -13.96 11.61
C PRO A 131 -3.03 -14.75 11.98
N ALA A 132 -1.88 -14.29 11.51
CA ALA A 132 -0.61 -14.76 12.02
C ALA A 132 -0.51 -14.47 13.53
N ALA A 133 0.02 -15.41 14.31
CA ALA A 133 0.12 -15.25 15.77
C ALA A 133 1.17 -14.19 16.18
N SER A 134 2.10 -13.88 15.28
CA SER A 134 3.11 -12.83 15.47
C SER A 134 3.59 -12.26 14.14
N THR A 135 4.34 -11.16 14.21
CA THR A 135 4.97 -10.57 13.02
C THR A 135 5.98 -11.53 12.39
N GLU A 136 6.71 -12.31 13.21
CA GLU A 136 7.67 -13.30 12.72
C GLU A 136 6.97 -14.43 11.94
N GLU A 137 5.79 -14.84 12.36
CA GLU A 137 4.99 -15.83 11.62
C GLU A 137 4.48 -15.26 10.29
N LEU A 138 4.07 -14.00 10.28
CA LEU A 138 3.69 -13.31 9.04
C LEU A 138 4.87 -13.19 8.08
N VAL A 139 6.04 -12.79 8.57
CA VAL A 139 7.27 -12.73 7.77
C VAL A 139 7.62 -14.12 7.21
N ALA A 140 7.56 -15.16 8.05
CA ALA A 140 7.81 -16.53 7.61
C ALA A 140 6.82 -16.98 6.51
N ALA A 141 5.55 -16.56 6.59
CA ALA A 141 4.57 -16.86 5.55
C ALA A 141 4.94 -16.22 4.20
N TYR A 142 5.35 -14.95 4.20
CA TYR A 142 5.85 -14.30 2.99
C TYR A 142 7.13 -14.96 2.47
N GLN A 143 8.08 -15.28 3.35
CA GLN A 143 9.35 -15.93 2.97
C GLN A 143 9.16 -17.30 2.34
N ASN A 144 8.17 -18.07 2.84
CA ASN A 144 7.86 -19.41 2.33
C ASN A 144 7.07 -19.41 1.03
N SER A 145 6.45 -18.29 0.64
CA SER A 145 5.58 -18.23 -0.54
C SER A 145 6.33 -17.74 -1.76
N LYS A 146 6.17 -18.43 -2.91
CA LYS A 146 6.70 -17.97 -4.20
C LYS A 146 5.90 -16.82 -4.78
N ILE A 147 4.58 -16.89 -4.63
CA ILE A 147 3.63 -16.00 -5.30
C ILE A 147 2.73 -15.32 -4.26
N PHE A 148 2.46 -14.04 -4.47
CA PHE A 148 1.49 -13.29 -3.69
C PHE A 148 0.41 -12.70 -4.60
N LEU A 149 -0.86 -12.91 -4.23
CA LEU A 149 -2.02 -12.37 -4.95
C LEU A 149 -2.69 -11.28 -4.12
N ASN A 150 -2.83 -10.09 -4.71
CA ASN A 150 -3.64 -8.99 -4.19
C ASN A 150 -4.81 -8.70 -5.13
N THR A 151 -6.03 -8.73 -4.60
CA THR A 151 -7.25 -8.46 -5.37
C THR A 151 -7.99 -7.20 -4.91
N SER A 152 -7.32 -6.34 -4.14
CA SER A 152 -7.93 -5.10 -3.64
C SER A 152 -8.34 -4.19 -4.80
N THR A 153 -9.58 -3.70 -4.74
CA THR A 153 -10.14 -2.76 -5.73
C THR A 153 -9.97 -1.31 -5.29
N ILE A 154 -9.83 -1.08 -3.98
CA ILE A 154 -9.53 0.24 -3.40
C ILE A 154 -8.49 0.04 -2.30
N SER A 155 -7.25 0.44 -2.56
CA SER A 155 -6.16 0.37 -1.59
C SER A 155 -5.26 1.60 -1.73
N PRO A 156 -5.36 2.57 -0.80
CA PRO A 156 -4.51 3.76 -0.84
C PRO A 156 -3.02 3.42 -0.84
N VAL A 157 -2.62 2.46 0.01
CA VAL A 157 -1.26 1.89 0.05
C VAL A 157 -1.37 0.40 0.30
N PRO A 158 -0.92 -0.44 -0.65
CA PRO A 158 -1.02 -1.89 -0.52
C PRO A 158 0.14 -2.46 0.33
N THR A 159 0.16 -2.21 1.64
CA THR A 159 1.28 -2.59 2.53
C THR A 159 1.58 -4.09 2.49
N ALA A 160 0.57 -4.97 2.56
CA ALA A 160 0.78 -6.42 2.47
C ALA A 160 1.44 -6.86 1.15
N LEU A 161 1.07 -6.21 0.03
CA LEU A 161 1.71 -6.43 -1.27
C LEU A 161 3.19 -6.01 -1.23
N MET A 162 3.48 -4.83 -0.66
CA MET A 162 4.85 -4.32 -0.57
C MET A 162 5.71 -5.15 0.38
N GLU A 163 5.14 -5.68 1.47
CA GLU A 163 5.80 -6.64 2.36
C GLU A 163 6.13 -7.95 1.64
N ALA A 164 5.20 -8.50 0.86
CA ALA A 164 5.41 -9.68 0.04
C ALA A 164 6.52 -9.46 -1.00
N MET A 165 6.49 -8.31 -1.72
CA MET A 165 7.54 -7.91 -2.64
C MET A 165 8.90 -7.80 -1.93
N SER A 166 8.93 -7.23 -0.74
CA SER A 166 10.15 -7.13 0.08
C SER A 166 10.72 -8.50 0.47
N CYS A 167 9.87 -9.50 0.67
CA CYS A 167 10.27 -10.89 0.92
C CYS A 167 10.62 -11.68 -0.36
N GLY A 168 10.57 -11.04 -1.53
CA GLY A 168 10.89 -11.66 -2.81
C GLY A 168 9.81 -12.60 -3.34
N CYS A 169 8.54 -12.31 -3.07
CA CYS A 169 7.42 -12.95 -3.76
C CYS A 169 7.24 -12.35 -5.15
N ALA A 170 6.99 -13.19 -6.16
CA ALA A 170 6.42 -12.72 -7.41
C ALA A 170 4.97 -12.30 -7.15
N VAL A 171 4.57 -11.12 -7.60
CA VAL A 171 3.26 -10.57 -7.25
C VAL A 171 2.34 -10.47 -8.47
N VAL A 172 1.07 -10.81 -8.26
CA VAL A 172 -0.03 -10.55 -9.19
C VAL A 172 -1.05 -9.70 -8.47
N SER A 173 -1.50 -8.61 -9.10
CA SER A 173 -2.38 -7.64 -8.44
C SER A 173 -3.39 -7.04 -9.41
N THR A 174 -4.44 -6.45 -8.85
CA THR A 174 -5.30 -5.51 -9.56
C THR A 174 -4.51 -4.27 -9.98
N ASP A 175 -4.92 -3.67 -11.08
CA ASP A 175 -4.40 -2.39 -11.59
C ASP A 175 -5.28 -1.25 -11.06
N THR A 176 -5.02 -0.82 -9.83
CA THR A 176 -5.84 0.18 -9.14
C THR A 176 -5.04 1.02 -8.14
N CYS A 177 -5.53 2.21 -7.86
CA CYS A 177 -4.98 3.13 -6.87
C CYS A 177 -3.47 3.35 -7.07
N MET A 178 -2.69 3.20 -5.99
CA MET A 178 -1.25 3.36 -6.00
C MET A 178 -0.49 2.17 -6.63
N ILE A 179 -1.14 1.05 -6.91
CA ILE A 179 -0.44 -0.19 -7.33
C ILE A 179 0.43 0.04 -8.58
N PRO A 180 -0.03 0.77 -9.63
CA PRO A 180 0.82 1.08 -10.79
C PRO A 180 2.03 1.98 -10.50
N GLU A 181 2.09 2.65 -9.36
CA GLU A 181 3.28 3.40 -8.93
C GLU A 181 4.37 2.47 -8.35
N VAL A 182 3.99 1.27 -7.89
CA VAL A 182 4.87 0.28 -7.27
C VAL A 182 5.25 -0.82 -8.24
N ILE A 183 4.31 -1.26 -9.07
CA ILE A 183 4.49 -2.38 -9.98
C ILE A 183 4.61 -1.91 -11.44
N GLU A 184 5.74 -2.21 -12.05
CA GLU A 184 5.95 -2.17 -13.49
C GLU A 184 5.58 -3.55 -14.06
N HIS A 185 4.46 -3.58 -14.82
CA HIS A 185 3.89 -4.83 -15.35
C HIS A 185 4.90 -5.65 -16.16
N GLY A 186 5.04 -6.93 -15.81
CA GLY A 186 5.96 -7.87 -16.46
C GLY A 186 7.45 -7.71 -16.06
N VAL A 187 7.78 -6.75 -15.17
CA VAL A 187 9.14 -6.50 -14.72
C VAL A 187 9.33 -6.91 -13.26
N ASN A 188 8.52 -6.37 -12.35
CA ASN A 188 8.59 -6.63 -10.92
C ASN A 188 7.25 -7.14 -10.34
N GLY A 189 6.32 -7.53 -11.21
CA GLY A 189 5.00 -8.05 -10.90
C GLY A 189 4.07 -7.98 -12.10
N PHE A 190 2.87 -8.50 -11.95
CA PHE A 190 1.82 -8.42 -12.96
C PHE A 190 0.63 -7.67 -12.39
N ILE A 191 0.10 -6.70 -13.15
CA ILE A 191 -1.11 -5.95 -12.79
C ILE A 191 -2.13 -6.05 -13.91
N THR A 192 -3.38 -6.37 -13.57
CA THR A 192 -4.52 -6.42 -14.49
C THR A 192 -5.83 -6.41 -13.72
N ASN A 193 -6.90 -5.90 -14.34
CA ASN A 193 -8.26 -5.99 -13.81
C ASN A 193 -9.09 -7.08 -14.54
N ASP A 194 -8.50 -7.83 -15.47
CA ASP A 194 -9.11 -9.01 -16.08
C ASP A 194 -8.79 -10.26 -15.24
N GLU A 195 -9.82 -10.88 -14.69
CA GLU A 195 -9.68 -12.06 -13.82
C GLU A 195 -9.08 -13.29 -14.54
N ASN A 196 -9.32 -13.44 -15.84
CA ASN A 196 -8.75 -14.55 -16.61
C ASN A 196 -7.25 -14.32 -16.85
N GLU A 197 -6.87 -13.08 -17.18
CA GLU A 197 -5.47 -12.71 -17.33
C GLU A 197 -4.73 -12.83 -15.99
N MET A 198 -5.36 -12.36 -14.89
CA MET A 198 -4.82 -12.52 -13.54
C MET A 198 -4.56 -13.99 -13.20
N LYS A 199 -5.53 -14.87 -13.48
CA LYS A 199 -5.40 -16.33 -13.30
C LYS A 199 -4.29 -16.90 -14.19
N GLN A 200 -4.18 -16.43 -15.44
CA GLN A 200 -3.14 -16.92 -16.35
C GLN A 200 -1.74 -16.55 -15.83
N HIS A 201 -1.53 -15.33 -15.34
CA HIS A 201 -0.25 -14.93 -14.72
C HIS A 201 0.11 -15.81 -13.52
N LEU A 202 -0.86 -16.18 -12.68
CA LEU A 202 -0.62 -17.10 -11.57
C LEU A 202 -0.20 -18.50 -12.06
N VAL A 203 -0.87 -19.01 -13.09
CA VAL A 203 -0.53 -20.31 -13.70
C VAL A 203 0.86 -20.27 -14.34
N ASP A 204 1.20 -19.20 -15.04
CA ASP A 204 2.52 -19.03 -15.68
C ASP A 204 3.63 -19.00 -14.61
N LEU A 205 3.44 -18.25 -13.53
CA LEU A 205 4.39 -18.19 -12.41
C LEU A 205 4.53 -19.53 -11.67
N LEU A 206 3.45 -20.32 -11.53
CA LEU A 206 3.51 -21.66 -10.94
C LEU A 206 4.29 -22.65 -11.80
N ASN A 207 4.26 -22.49 -13.12
CA ASN A 207 4.89 -23.41 -14.08
C ASN A 207 6.29 -22.99 -14.54
N ASP A 208 6.69 -21.74 -14.32
CA ASP A 208 8.02 -21.19 -14.67
C ASP A 208 8.74 -20.65 -13.45
N GLU A 209 9.53 -21.50 -12.82
CA GLU A 209 10.29 -21.16 -11.62
C GLU A 209 11.34 -20.05 -11.87
N ALA A 210 11.93 -20.02 -13.08
CA ALA A 210 12.93 -19.01 -13.43
C ALA A 210 12.28 -17.62 -13.54
N MET A 211 11.14 -17.53 -14.23
CA MET A 211 10.34 -16.29 -14.32
C MET A 211 9.84 -15.86 -12.94
N CYS A 212 9.30 -16.79 -12.15
CA CYS A 212 8.82 -16.50 -10.80
C CYS A 212 9.93 -15.90 -9.93
N LYS A 213 11.12 -16.49 -9.97
CA LYS A 213 12.29 -15.98 -9.23
C LYS A 213 12.73 -14.61 -9.74
N GLU A 214 12.83 -14.40 -11.04
CA GLU A 214 13.23 -13.12 -11.64
C GLU A 214 12.29 -11.98 -11.24
N ILE A 215 10.98 -12.20 -11.35
CA ILE A 215 9.95 -11.23 -10.96
C ILE A 215 10.04 -10.94 -9.45
N GLY A 216 10.21 -11.96 -8.61
CA GLY A 216 10.36 -11.81 -7.16
C GLY A 216 11.63 -11.05 -6.75
N ASP A 217 12.76 -11.31 -7.39
CA ASP A 217 14.01 -10.59 -7.16
C ASP A 217 13.88 -9.10 -7.54
N ASN A 218 13.24 -8.81 -8.68
CA ASN A 218 12.95 -7.45 -9.13
C ASN A 218 11.97 -6.74 -8.20
N ALA A 219 10.93 -7.45 -7.72
CA ALA A 219 9.97 -6.95 -6.74
C ALA A 219 10.69 -6.49 -5.47
N ARG A 220 11.55 -7.35 -4.90
CA ARG A 220 12.34 -7.00 -3.72
C ARG A 220 13.25 -5.81 -3.98
N LYS A 221 13.95 -5.79 -5.09
CA LYS A 221 14.83 -4.67 -5.47
C LYS A 221 14.07 -3.35 -5.47
N THR A 222 12.88 -3.32 -6.07
CA THR A 222 12.02 -2.14 -6.12
C THR A 222 11.70 -1.62 -4.72
N ILE A 223 11.32 -2.50 -3.78
CA ILE A 223 10.98 -2.09 -2.41
C ILE A 223 12.22 -1.58 -1.67
N VAL A 224 13.34 -2.29 -1.75
CA VAL A 224 14.59 -1.89 -1.08
C VAL A 224 15.07 -0.53 -1.57
N GLU A 225 15.02 -0.27 -2.87
CA GLU A 225 15.51 0.96 -3.47
C GLU A 225 14.56 2.15 -3.28
N ASN A 226 13.23 1.93 -3.32
CA ASN A 226 12.27 3.03 -3.40
C ASN A 226 11.35 3.18 -2.20
N TYR A 227 11.14 2.12 -1.41
CA TYR A 227 10.13 2.09 -0.34
C TYR A 227 10.67 1.60 1.01
N SER A 228 12.00 1.63 1.21
CA SER A 228 12.61 1.24 2.50
C SER A 228 12.24 2.21 3.62
N MET A 229 12.28 1.72 4.87
CA MET A 229 12.06 2.53 6.08
C MET A 229 13.06 3.69 6.17
N ASP A 230 14.33 3.49 5.79
CA ASP A 230 15.34 4.54 5.79
C ASP A 230 14.95 5.69 4.84
N ARG A 231 14.41 5.36 3.69
CA ARG A 231 13.94 6.35 2.72
C ARG A 231 12.70 7.09 3.22
N PHE A 232 11.77 6.39 3.86
CA PHE A 232 10.61 6.98 4.52
C PHE A 232 11.02 7.99 5.58
N VAL A 233 11.90 7.60 6.50
CA VAL A 233 12.41 8.48 7.56
C VAL A 233 13.15 9.70 6.99
N SER A 234 13.99 9.48 5.96
CA SER A 234 14.71 10.58 5.28
C SER A 234 13.75 11.57 4.61
N ASN A 235 12.67 11.09 3.98
CA ASN A 235 11.69 11.96 3.34
C ASN A 235 10.89 12.77 4.37
N TRP A 236 10.52 12.16 5.49
CA TRP A 236 9.87 12.87 6.59
C TRP A 236 10.80 13.91 7.24
N ASP A 237 12.08 13.60 7.46
CA ASP A 237 13.05 14.57 7.99
C ASP A 237 13.15 15.79 7.07
N LYS A 238 13.21 15.59 5.74
CA LYS A 238 13.22 16.69 4.77
C LYS A 238 11.95 17.53 4.82
N ALA A 239 10.77 16.88 4.86
CA ALA A 239 9.50 17.59 4.90
C ALA A 239 9.33 18.40 6.21
N LEU A 240 9.73 17.84 7.34
CA LEU A 240 9.66 18.53 8.63
C LEU A 240 10.65 19.69 8.71
N ARG A 241 11.87 19.57 8.14
CA ARG A 241 12.82 20.68 8.03
C ARG A 241 12.28 21.77 7.13
N LEU A 242 11.71 21.42 5.97
CA LEU A 242 11.07 22.39 5.08
C LEU A 242 9.98 23.16 5.83
N ALA A 243 9.13 22.45 6.57
CA ALA A 243 8.08 23.09 7.36
C ALA A 243 8.66 24.03 8.44
N ALA A 244 9.73 23.62 9.13
CA ALA A 244 10.36 24.43 10.17
C ALA A 244 10.98 25.72 9.64
N ASP A 245 11.37 25.78 8.38
CA ASP A 245 11.93 26.97 7.72
C ASP A 245 10.85 27.93 7.19
N ILE A 246 9.58 27.56 7.22
CA ILE A 246 8.47 28.41 6.79
C ILE A 246 8.24 29.50 7.86
N PRO A 247 8.32 30.80 7.49
CA PRO A 247 8.00 31.86 8.43
C PRO A 247 6.55 31.79 8.87
N PHE A 248 6.29 31.86 10.16
CA PHE A 248 4.94 31.92 10.68
C PHE A 248 4.16 33.06 10.02
N ARG A 249 3.07 32.76 9.35
CA ARG A 249 2.16 33.74 8.77
C ARG A 249 1.09 34.06 9.82
N GLY A 250 1.38 35.09 10.66
CA GLY A 250 0.46 35.60 11.67
C GLY A 250 -0.83 36.17 11.08
#